data_53aebe178934a7bbc8f58655ef268c29
#
_entry.id   53aebe178934a7bbc8f58655ef268c29
#
_cell.length_a   1.000
_cell.length_b   1.000
_cell.length_c   1.000
_cell.angle_alpha   90.00
_cell.angle_beta   90.00
_cell.angle_gamma   90.00
#
_symmetry.space_group_name_H-M   'P 1'
#
loop_
_entity.id
_entity.type
_entity.pdbx_description
1 polymer ?
#
loop_
_entity_poly.entity_id
_entity_poly.type
_entity_poly.pdbx_seq_one_letter_code
_entity_poly.pdbx_strand_id
1 'polypeptide(L)'
;MAELAAAPRVPHRTKQHPVGLGRVAGSIRGAAAPLPLGRVRFKCGLSGPVLDVLRCRPGWQQARNEEEWDFLWCDVSWLRENFDHVYLEEHVRICHFRNHYELSRKNYLVKNLKRFRKQLEREAGKLEAARCDFFPKTFELPSEYHLFVEEFRKKPGTTWIMKPVGRSQGKGIFLFRKLKDIFDWKMDGGRTNEQKDETQIEPYVVQRYIENPYLIGGRKFDLRVYILVTSYSPLKAWLYRDGFARFSSMRFTLSSIDDHLPDVHLTNVAVQKTAPDYDPEKGCKWMIQQLRQYLTAKHGAGLVEVLFADMDNIFIKSLQSVQKVIISDKRCFELYGYDILIDQHLKPWLLEVNASPSLAASSQEDYELKCHLLEDTLHVVDMEGRLTGKEKRVGGFDLIWNDGPVSRGGNLGALVNGNFMANTHLGCFNDRKKQLEELFGNLPVQQTV
;
A
#
# COMPACT_ATOMS: atom_id res chain seq x y z
N MET A 1 -8.46 67.43 14.12
CA MET A 1 -7.13 68.03 14.08
C MET A 1 -6.23 66.89 13.64
N ALA A 2 -5.94 66.89 12.40
CA ALA A 2 -4.76 67.33 11.70
C ALA A 2 -3.57 66.36 12.00
N GLU A 3 -2.82 65.77 11.09
CA GLU A 3 -2.35 66.28 9.82
C GLU A 3 -1.77 65.17 8.96
N LEU A 4 -1.98 65.27 7.66
CA LEU A 4 -1.37 64.53 6.59
C LEU A 4 0.12 64.89 6.42
N ALA A 5 0.96 63.87 6.06
CA ALA A 5 2.22 64.14 5.37
C ALA A 5 2.49 63.13 4.25
N ALA A 6 2.80 63.69 3.08
CA ALA A 6 2.85 63.05 1.78
C ALA A 6 4.19 62.36 1.45
N ALA A 7 4.15 61.43 0.49
CA ALA A 7 5.28 60.74 -0.13
C ALA A 7 5.95 61.58 -1.23
N PRO A 8 7.23 61.39 -1.56
CA PRO A 8 7.83 61.94 -2.79
C PRO A 8 7.93 60.89 -3.92
N ARG A 9 7.65 61.38 -5.12
CA ARG A 9 7.69 60.71 -6.43
C ARG A 9 9.14 60.55 -6.94
N VAL A 10 9.41 59.45 -7.64
CA VAL A 10 10.65 59.21 -8.42
C VAL A 10 10.35 59.35 -9.92
N PRO A 11 11.21 59.96 -10.73
CA PRO A 11 10.93 60.26 -12.14
C PRO A 11 11.34 59.15 -13.10
N HIS A 12 10.55 59.01 -14.18
CA HIS A 12 10.81 58.22 -15.38
C HIS A 12 12.05 58.67 -16.15
N ARG A 13 12.79 57.68 -16.67
CA ARG A 13 13.73 57.88 -17.79
C ARG A 13 13.55 56.81 -18.83
N THR A 14 12.96 57.16 -19.96
CA THR A 14 12.92 56.47 -21.25
C THR A 14 14.29 56.46 -21.91
N LYS A 15 14.71 55.32 -22.47
CA LYS A 15 15.64 55.30 -23.63
C LYS A 15 15.29 54.14 -24.56
N GLN A 16 15.34 54.49 -25.84
CA GLN A 16 14.92 53.81 -27.06
C GLN A 16 15.84 52.65 -27.50
N HIS A 17 15.25 51.74 -28.28
CA HIS A 17 15.84 50.61 -28.97
C HIS A 17 16.93 50.98 -30.03
N PRO A 18 17.69 49.97 -30.45
CA PRO A 18 17.59 49.55 -31.85
C PRO A 18 17.34 48.06 -32.06
N VAL A 19 16.64 47.80 -33.15
CA VAL A 19 16.22 46.57 -33.75
C VAL A 19 17.41 45.80 -34.32
N GLY A 20 17.54 44.52 -34.00
CA GLY A 20 18.49 43.58 -34.63
C GLY A 20 17.79 42.24 -34.83
N LEU A 21 17.55 41.92 -36.11
CA LEU A 21 17.09 40.59 -36.56
C LEU A 21 18.17 39.54 -36.30
N GLY A 22 17.87 38.50 -35.51
CA GLY A 22 18.74 37.39 -35.26
C GLY A 22 17.95 36.08 -35.12
N ARG A 23 18.12 35.19 -36.05
CA ARG A 23 17.63 33.81 -36.26
C ARG A 23 17.18 33.08 -35.04
N VAL A 24 15.94 32.55 -35.12
CA VAL A 24 15.39 31.52 -34.23
C VAL A 24 16.12 30.20 -34.55
N ALA A 25 17.04 29.81 -33.69
CA ALA A 25 17.55 28.46 -33.61
C ALA A 25 16.75 27.75 -32.51
N GLY A 26 15.84 26.85 -32.89
CA GLY A 26 15.10 25.98 -31.97
C GLY A 26 16.11 25.08 -31.25
N SER A 27 16.35 25.39 -29.99
CA SER A 27 17.02 24.50 -29.06
C SER A 27 16.05 23.39 -28.65
N ILE A 28 16.19 22.23 -29.26
CA ILE A 28 15.67 20.96 -28.74
C ILE A 28 16.35 20.79 -27.38
N ARG A 29 15.59 20.97 -26.30
CA ARG A 29 16.08 20.63 -24.96
C ARG A 29 16.31 19.12 -24.96
N GLY A 30 17.55 18.72 -25.01
CA GLY A 30 18.00 17.37 -24.85
C GLY A 30 17.50 16.80 -23.52
N ALA A 31 17.10 15.54 -23.53
CA ALA A 31 16.86 14.75 -22.33
C ALA A 31 18.07 14.94 -21.39
N ALA A 32 17.80 15.18 -20.11
CA ALA A 32 18.85 15.29 -19.11
C ALA A 32 19.74 14.06 -19.21
N ALA A 33 21.05 14.27 -19.35
CA ALA A 33 22.01 13.18 -19.39
C ALA A 33 21.88 12.35 -18.11
N PRO A 34 21.96 11.00 -18.18
CA PRO A 34 21.98 10.18 -16.99
C PRO A 34 23.15 10.66 -16.11
N LEU A 35 22.87 10.78 -14.80
CA LEU A 35 23.92 11.08 -13.82
C LEU A 35 25.10 10.11 -14.07
N PRO A 36 26.34 10.57 -14.12
CA PRO A 36 27.48 9.66 -14.17
C PRO A 36 27.31 8.68 -13.01
N LEU A 37 27.76 7.43 -13.14
CA LEU A 37 27.73 6.35 -12.12
C LEU A 37 28.23 6.86 -10.75
N GLY A 38 27.56 7.87 -10.23
CA GLY A 38 27.90 8.76 -9.14
C GLY A 38 27.17 8.33 -7.89
N ARG A 39 27.82 8.49 -6.81
CA ARG A 39 27.40 8.15 -5.45
C ARG A 39 26.01 8.71 -5.14
N VAL A 40 25.01 7.82 -4.94
CA VAL A 40 23.69 8.22 -4.44
C VAL A 40 23.78 8.47 -2.94
N ARG A 41 23.43 9.66 -2.50
CA ARG A 41 23.36 10.01 -1.09
C ARG A 41 21.97 9.69 -0.57
N PHE A 42 21.87 8.74 0.36
CA PHE A 42 20.58 8.39 0.93
C PHE A 42 20.42 8.90 2.35
N LYS A 43 19.18 9.24 2.71
CA LYS A 43 18.74 9.52 4.07
C LYS A 43 17.69 8.50 4.47
N CYS A 44 17.81 7.94 5.66
CA CYS A 44 16.88 6.95 6.21
C CYS A 44 16.72 7.17 7.71
N GLY A 45 15.49 7.37 8.15
CA GLY A 45 15.13 7.49 9.57
C GLY A 45 14.78 6.15 10.23
N LEU A 46 14.80 5.04 9.47
CA LEU A 46 14.44 3.71 9.95
C LEU A 46 15.70 2.87 10.23
N SER A 47 15.53 1.82 11.03
CA SER A 47 16.55 0.80 11.31
C SER A 47 16.15 -0.55 10.69
N GLY A 48 17.03 -1.56 10.80
CA GLY A 48 16.82 -2.92 10.32
C GLY A 48 16.87 -3.04 8.79
N PRO A 49 16.10 -3.95 8.16
CA PRO A 49 16.25 -4.31 6.75
C PRO A 49 16.36 -3.14 5.78
N VAL A 50 15.62 -2.05 6.01
CA VAL A 50 15.68 -0.86 5.15
C VAL A 50 17.07 -0.24 5.16
N LEU A 51 17.60 0.04 6.36
CA LEU A 51 18.91 0.66 6.50
C LEU A 51 20.04 -0.26 6.05
N ASP A 52 19.90 -1.57 6.31
CA ASP A 52 20.88 -2.58 5.95
C ASP A 52 21.01 -2.67 4.41
N VAL A 53 19.89 -2.75 3.69
CA VAL A 53 19.86 -2.78 2.21
C VAL A 53 20.44 -1.49 1.62
N LEU A 54 20.08 -0.32 2.16
CA LEU A 54 20.61 0.95 1.66
C LEU A 54 22.11 1.07 1.87
N ARG A 55 22.65 0.61 2.99
CA ARG A 55 24.08 0.62 3.30
C ARG A 55 24.89 -0.36 2.46
N CYS A 56 24.29 -1.54 2.18
CA CYS A 56 24.96 -2.58 1.39
C CYS A 56 24.93 -2.31 -0.12
N ARG A 57 24.11 -1.34 -0.59
CA ARG A 57 23.98 -1.07 -2.02
C ARG A 57 25.23 -0.39 -2.59
N PRO A 58 25.87 -0.98 -3.65
CA PRO A 58 27.08 -0.41 -4.23
C PRO A 58 26.87 1.01 -4.76
N GLY A 59 27.77 1.91 -4.42
CA GLY A 59 27.72 3.32 -4.87
C GLY A 59 26.81 4.22 -4.03
N TRP A 60 26.10 3.65 -3.04
CA TRP A 60 25.25 4.42 -2.14
C TRP A 60 25.97 4.80 -0.84
N GLN A 61 25.74 6.00 -0.36
CA GLN A 61 26.34 6.51 0.89
C GLN A 61 25.29 7.24 1.72
N GLN A 62 25.33 7.04 3.02
CA GLN A 62 24.46 7.79 3.92
C GLN A 62 24.83 9.28 3.90
N ALA A 63 23.83 10.16 3.70
CA ALA A 63 24.01 11.60 3.69
C ALA A 63 24.59 12.08 5.03
N ARG A 64 25.57 12.99 4.98
CA ARG A 64 26.20 13.59 6.15
C ARG A 64 25.41 14.78 6.68
N ASN A 65 24.78 15.53 5.77
CA ASN A 65 23.98 16.71 6.06
C ASN A 65 22.49 16.40 5.95
N GLU A 66 21.68 17.04 6.76
CA GLU A 66 20.23 16.90 6.80
C GLU A 66 19.53 17.29 5.48
N GLU A 67 20.15 18.18 4.71
CA GLU A 67 19.54 18.83 3.54
C GLU A 67 20.05 18.27 2.19
N GLU A 68 21.18 17.55 2.17
CA GLU A 68 21.82 17.09 0.95
C GLU A 68 21.67 15.58 0.73
N TRP A 69 20.56 15.16 0.14
CA TRP A 69 20.30 13.76 -0.19
C TRP A 69 19.62 13.63 -1.56
N ASP A 70 19.84 12.51 -2.21
CA ASP A 70 19.29 12.16 -3.52
C ASP A 70 18.12 11.16 -3.38
N PHE A 71 18.12 10.39 -2.27
CA PHE A 71 17.11 9.38 -1.96
C PHE A 71 16.71 9.45 -0.49
N LEU A 72 15.40 9.49 -0.23
CA LEU A 72 14.86 9.54 1.12
C LEU A 72 13.91 8.36 1.38
N TRP A 73 14.25 7.55 2.39
CA TRP A 73 13.30 6.61 2.97
C TRP A 73 12.87 7.11 4.35
N CYS A 74 11.66 7.62 4.45
CA CYS A 74 11.10 8.23 5.64
C CYS A 74 9.81 7.53 6.10
N ASP A 75 9.34 7.89 7.28
CA ASP A 75 7.99 7.59 7.71
C ASP A 75 6.98 8.66 7.23
N VAL A 76 5.70 8.35 7.38
CA VAL A 76 4.62 9.25 6.95
C VAL A 76 4.51 10.53 7.79
N SER A 77 5.12 10.59 9.00
CA SER A 77 5.13 11.81 9.81
C SER A 77 6.09 12.83 9.24
N TRP A 78 7.28 12.40 8.82
CA TRP A 78 8.23 13.28 8.13
C TRP A 78 7.61 13.92 6.88
N LEU A 79 6.91 13.12 6.08
CA LEU A 79 6.25 13.60 4.86
C LEU A 79 5.26 14.73 5.18
N ARG A 80 4.41 14.52 6.19
CA ARG A 80 3.40 15.50 6.60
C ARG A 80 4.00 16.83 7.09
N GLU A 81 5.14 16.74 7.78
CA GLU A 81 5.77 17.88 8.44
C GLU A 81 6.71 18.65 7.52
N ASN A 82 7.33 17.98 6.55
CA ASN A 82 8.47 18.55 5.81
C ASN A 82 8.26 18.65 4.30
N PHE A 83 7.41 17.83 3.68
CA PHE A 83 7.33 17.73 2.21
C PHE A 83 7.10 19.07 1.51
N ASP A 84 6.25 19.93 2.09
CA ASP A 84 5.89 21.24 1.51
C ASP A 84 6.93 22.32 1.76
N HIS A 85 7.90 22.08 2.64
CA HIS A 85 8.93 23.04 3.05
C HIS A 85 10.31 22.75 2.43
N VAL A 86 10.48 21.59 1.78
CA VAL A 86 11.74 21.17 1.18
C VAL A 86 11.68 21.34 -0.34
N TYR A 87 12.65 22.06 -0.89
CA TYR A 87 12.82 22.10 -2.35
C TYR A 87 13.39 20.77 -2.83
N LEU A 88 12.67 20.11 -3.72
CA LEU A 88 13.04 18.82 -4.28
C LEU A 88 13.51 18.97 -5.72
N GLU A 89 14.74 18.61 -6.01
CA GLU A 89 15.26 18.53 -7.36
C GLU A 89 14.65 17.36 -8.15
N GLU A 90 14.75 17.37 -9.47
CA GLU A 90 14.11 16.37 -10.33
C GLU A 90 14.64 14.94 -10.17
N HIS A 91 15.91 14.80 -9.82
CA HIS A 91 16.58 13.51 -9.64
C HIS A 91 16.28 12.83 -8.30
N VAL A 92 15.76 13.58 -7.31
CA VAL A 92 15.46 13.09 -5.98
C VAL A 92 14.33 12.04 -6.00
N ARG A 93 14.40 11.05 -5.09
CA ARG A 93 13.32 10.07 -4.88
C ARG A 93 12.92 10.00 -3.41
N ILE A 94 11.61 9.94 -3.18
CA ILE A 94 10.98 9.83 -1.84
C ILE A 94 10.01 8.66 -1.84
N CYS A 95 10.00 7.87 -0.76
CA CYS A 95 9.23 6.64 -0.64
C CYS A 95 7.73 6.81 -0.38
N HIS A 96 7.17 8.02 -0.47
CA HIS A 96 5.75 8.28 -0.26
C HIS A 96 5.19 9.31 -1.24
N PHE A 97 3.95 9.10 -1.70
CA PHE A 97 3.15 10.14 -2.32
C PHE A 97 2.55 11.06 -1.25
N ARG A 98 2.48 12.37 -1.52
CA ARG A 98 2.05 13.40 -0.57
C ARG A 98 0.73 13.07 0.13
N ASN A 99 -0.28 12.60 -0.62
CA ASN A 99 -1.59 12.24 -0.08
C ASN A 99 -1.90 10.74 -0.17
N HIS A 100 -0.90 9.90 0.13
CA HIS A 100 -1.01 8.44 0.20
C HIS A 100 -2.18 7.96 1.07
N TYR A 101 -2.62 8.77 2.05
CA TYR A 101 -3.71 8.46 2.97
C TYR A 101 -5.06 8.25 2.26
N GLU A 102 -5.22 8.72 1.03
CA GLU A 102 -6.42 8.45 0.21
C GLU A 102 -6.64 6.95 -0.03
N LEU A 103 -5.56 6.16 -0.07
CA LEU A 103 -5.61 4.71 -0.18
C LEU A 103 -5.43 3.99 1.17
N SER A 104 -4.64 4.56 2.08
CA SER A 104 -4.19 3.85 3.30
C SER A 104 -5.02 4.14 4.55
N ARG A 105 -5.73 5.26 4.66
CA ARG A 105 -6.67 5.49 5.76
C ARG A 105 -8.00 4.76 5.50
N LYS A 106 -8.48 4.04 6.50
CA LYS A 106 -9.65 3.15 6.39
C LYS A 106 -10.91 3.85 5.86
N ASN A 107 -11.19 5.06 6.33
CA ASN A 107 -12.35 5.85 5.88
C ASN A 107 -12.18 6.37 4.44
N TYR A 108 -11.00 6.90 4.08
CA TYR A 108 -10.71 7.37 2.73
C TYR A 108 -10.72 6.22 1.70
N LEU A 109 -10.10 5.08 2.02
CA LEU A 109 -10.15 3.88 1.20
C LEU A 109 -11.59 3.50 0.85
N VAL A 110 -12.45 3.39 1.86
CA VAL A 110 -13.87 3.01 1.67
C VAL A 110 -14.63 4.07 0.87
N LYS A 111 -14.41 5.36 1.16
CA LYS A 111 -15.02 6.47 0.41
C LYS A 111 -14.63 6.43 -1.07
N ASN A 112 -13.35 6.24 -1.36
CA ASN A 112 -12.84 6.19 -2.72
C ASN A 112 -13.34 4.95 -3.47
N LEU A 113 -13.37 3.77 -2.85
CA LEU A 113 -13.93 2.55 -3.43
C LEU A 113 -15.43 2.67 -3.70
N LYS A 114 -16.23 3.22 -2.77
CA LYS A 114 -17.66 3.47 -2.96
C LYS A 114 -17.91 4.42 -4.15
N ARG A 115 -17.12 5.50 -4.25
CA ARG A 115 -17.20 6.47 -5.35
C ARG A 115 -16.85 5.82 -6.68
N PHE A 116 -15.74 5.08 -6.73
CA PHE A 116 -15.27 4.39 -7.93
C PHE A 116 -16.25 3.34 -8.42
N ARG A 117 -16.83 2.53 -7.53
CA ARG A 117 -17.88 1.56 -7.87
C ARG A 117 -19.10 2.23 -8.51
N LYS A 118 -19.57 3.36 -7.93
CA LYS A 118 -20.69 4.13 -8.51
C LYS A 118 -20.34 4.73 -9.87
N GLN A 119 -19.09 5.12 -10.08
CA GLN A 119 -18.60 5.62 -11.36
C GLN A 119 -18.61 4.48 -12.39
N LEU A 120 -18.05 3.32 -12.08
CA LEU A 120 -18.05 2.15 -12.95
C LEU A 120 -19.45 1.69 -13.30
N GLU A 121 -20.40 1.72 -12.36
CA GLU A 121 -21.79 1.36 -12.64
C GLU A 121 -22.43 2.27 -13.69
N ARG A 122 -22.13 3.58 -13.67
CA ARG A 122 -22.61 4.56 -14.65
C ARG A 122 -21.91 4.46 -16.00
N GLU A 123 -20.60 4.22 -16.02
CA GLU A 123 -19.78 4.26 -17.23
C GLU A 123 -19.72 2.91 -17.95
N ALA A 124 -19.69 1.80 -17.23
CA ALA A 124 -19.47 0.45 -17.75
C ALA A 124 -20.54 -0.57 -17.32
N GLY A 125 -21.56 -0.15 -16.56
CA GLY A 125 -22.68 -0.98 -16.16
C GLY A 125 -22.45 -1.80 -14.89
N LYS A 126 -23.52 -2.48 -14.45
CA LYS A 126 -23.56 -3.22 -13.18
C LYS A 126 -22.57 -4.39 -13.10
N LEU A 127 -22.29 -5.05 -14.23
CA LEU A 127 -21.36 -6.19 -14.26
C LEU A 127 -19.93 -5.76 -13.91
N GLU A 128 -19.48 -4.64 -14.49
CA GLU A 128 -18.14 -4.12 -14.19
C GLU A 128 -18.07 -3.55 -12.76
N ALA A 129 -19.14 -2.90 -12.29
CA ALA A 129 -19.23 -2.44 -10.90
C ALA A 129 -19.19 -3.59 -9.88
N ALA A 130 -19.72 -4.77 -10.22
CA ALA A 130 -19.69 -5.96 -9.37
C ALA A 130 -18.25 -6.48 -9.14
N ARG A 131 -17.31 -6.19 -10.05
CA ARG A 131 -15.88 -6.49 -9.86
C ARG A 131 -15.24 -5.70 -8.73
N CYS A 132 -15.92 -4.66 -8.22
CA CYS A 132 -15.51 -3.93 -7.02
C CYS A 132 -16.16 -4.46 -5.74
N ASP A 133 -16.82 -5.63 -5.77
CA ASP A 133 -17.47 -6.23 -4.58
C ASP A 133 -16.50 -7.08 -3.75
N PHE A 134 -15.30 -6.58 -3.57
CA PHE A 134 -14.21 -7.22 -2.83
C PHE A 134 -13.91 -6.58 -1.47
N PHE A 135 -14.64 -5.57 -1.06
CA PHE A 135 -14.53 -4.99 0.29
C PHE A 135 -15.86 -5.14 1.04
N PRO A 136 -15.82 -5.50 2.32
CA PRO A 136 -17.03 -5.69 3.09
C PRO A 136 -17.81 -4.39 3.25
N LYS A 137 -19.13 -4.48 3.41
CA LYS A 137 -19.97 -3.30 3.62
C LYS A 137 -19.48 -2.51 4.83
N THR A 138 -19.19 -1.23 4.64
CA THR A 138 -18.50 -0.37 5.60
C THR A 138 -19.18 0.98 5.69
N PHE A 139 -19.25 1.54 6.88
CA PHE A 139 -19.78 2.87 7.17
C PHE A 139 -18.78 3.66 8.00
N GLU A 140 -18.68 4.97 7.74
CA GLU A 140 -17.88 5.88 8.55
C GLU A 140 -18.72 6.48 9.68
N LEU A 141 -18.23 6.39 10.90
CA LEU A 141 -18.89 6.99 12.07
C LEU A 141 -18.12 8.22 12.56
N PRO A 142 -18.86 9.27 12.97
CA PRO A 142 -20.30 9.37 13.15
C PRO A 142 -21.11 9.69 11.88
N SER A 143 -20.48 10.07 10.77
CA SER A 143 -21.13 10.68 9.59
C SER A 143 -22.20 9.79 8.93
N GLU A 144 -21.97 8.47 8.83
CA GLU A 144 -22.91 7.52 8.20
C GLU A 144 -23.70 6.69 9.24
N TYR A 145 -23.81 7.16 10.51
CA TYR A 145 -24.47 6.40 11.58
C TYR A 145 -25.90 5.95 11.25
N HIS A 146 -26.72 6.83 10.70
CA HIS A 146 -28.10 6.50 10.34
C HIS A 146 -28.18 5.39 9.29
N LEU A 147 -27.33 5.47 8.26
CA LEU A 147 -27.26 4.46 7.21
C LEU A 147 -26.79 3.10 7.77
N PHE A 148 -25.86 3.13 8.72
CA PHE A 148 -25.42 1.94 9.44
C PHE A 148 -26.55 1.30 10.23
N VAL A 149 -27.30 2.07 11.02
CA VAL A 149 -28.43 1.56 11.83
C VAL A 149 -29.53 0.95 10.95
N GLU A 150 -29.85 1.55 9.80
CA GLU A 150 -30.79 0.97 8.85
C GLU A 150 -30.30 -0.39 8.34
N GLU A 151 -29.03 -0.50 7.96
CA GLU A 151 -28.46 -1.75 7.47
C GLU A 151 -28.38 -2.81 8.57
N PHE A 152 -28.03 -2.42 9.78
CA PHE A 152 -27.99 -3.30 10.94
C PHE A 152 -29.36 -3.92 11.22
N ARG A 153 -30.45 -3.12 11.15
CA ARG A 153 -31.83 -3.59 11.33
C ARG A 153 -32.30 -4.53 10.23
N LYS A 154 -31.81 -4.38 9.00
CA LYS A 154 -32.17 -5.26 7.86
C LYS A 154 -31.65 -6.68 8.03
N LYS A 155 -30.54 -6.87 8.75
CA LYS A 155 -29.87 -8.17 8.92
C LYS A 155 -29.50 -8.38 10.38
N PRO A 156 -30.49 -8.70 11.24
CA PRO A 156 -30.23 -8.95 12.66
C PRO A 156 -29.29 -10.16 12.85
N GLY A 157 -28.46 -10.11 13.87
CA GLY A 157 -27.50 -11.18 14.18
C GLY A 157 -26.19 -11.17 13.38
N THR A 158 -26.05 -10.29 12.41
CA THR A 158 -24.77 -10.09 11.68
C THR A 158 -23.71 -9.54 12.63
N THR A 159 -22.52 -10.10 12.58
CA THR A 159 -21.36 -9.57 13.30
C THR A 159 -20.75 -8.39 12.56
N TRP A 160 -20.42 -7.37 13.31
CA TRP A 160 -19.76 -6.16 12.82
C TRP A 160 -18.43 -5.97 13.55
N ILE A 161 -17.48 -5.32 12.88
CA ILE A 161 -16.19 -4.95 13.44
C ILE A 161 -16.04 -3.43 13.42
N MET A 162 -15.66 -2.88 14.58
CA MET A 162 -15.38 -1.46 14.77
C MET A 162 -13.88 -1.24 14.71
N LYS A 163 -13.42 -0.31 13.86
CA LYS A 163 -12.00 -0.03 13.65
C LYS A 163 -11.73 1.47 13.73
N PRO A 164 -10.86 1.95 14.62
CA PRO A 164 -10.46 3.37 14.63
C PRO A 164 -9.72 3.73 13.35
N VAL A 165 -10.00 4.92 12.80
CA VAL A 165 -9.40 5.37 11.53
C VAL A 165 -7.91 5.65 11.67
N GLY A 166 -7.51 6.25 12.79
CA GLY A 166 -6.14 6.71 13.01
C GLY A 166 -5.19 5.72 13.68
N ARG A 167 -5.71 4.55 14.14
CA ARG A 167 -4.89 3.58 14.87
C ARG A 167 -4.49 2.38 14.01
N SER A 168 -3.37 1.77 14.37
CA SER A 168 -2.80 0.58 13.74
C SER A 168 -2.61 -0.56 14.74
N GLN A 169 -2.12 -1.71 14.29
CA GLN A 169 -1.75 -2.86 15.12
C GLN A 169 -2.92 -3.48 15.92
N GLY A 170 -4.14 -3.34 15.45
CA GLY A 170 -5.32 -3.89 16.14
C GLY A 170 -5.82 -3.08 17.34
N LYS A 171 -5.15 -1.96 17.70
CA LYS A 171 -5.53 -1.16 18.86
C LYS A 171 -6.91 -0.54 18.70
N GLY A 172 -7.80 -0.77 19.68
CA GLY A 172 -9.15 -0.22 19.71
C GLY A 172 -10.13 -0.86 18.71
N ILE A 173 -9.77 -2.01 18.13
CA ILE A 173 -10.67 -2.82 17.29
C ILE A 173 -11.48 -3.74 18.18
N PHE A 174 -12.80 -3.81 17.94
CA PHE A 174 -13.68 -4.76 18.61
C PHE A 174 -14.81 -5.25 17.70
N LEU A 175 -15.35 -6.42 18.04
CA LEU A 175 -16.49 -7.05 17.38
C LEU A 175 -17.76 -6.83 18.21
N PHE A 176 -18.91 -6.76 17.54
CA PHE A 176 -20.19 -6.61 18.19
C PHE A 176 -21.35 -7.14 17.34
N ARG A 177 -22.46 -7.49 18.02
CA ARG A 177 -23.72 -7.95 17.43
C ARG A 177 -24.93 -7.16 17.90
N LYS A 178 -24.77 -6.29 18.88
CA LYS A 178 -25.84 -5.48 19.47
C LYS A 178 -25.52 -4.00 19.30
N LEU A 179 -26.52 -3.19 18.92
CA LEU A 179 -26.34 -1.74 18.83
C LEU A 179 -25.97 -1.10 20.19
N LYS A 180 -26.40 -1.72 21.31
CA LYS A 180 -26.04 -1.27 22.63
C LYS A 180 -24.52 -1.18 22.84
N ASP A 181 -23.79 -2.12 22.30
CA ASP A 181 -22.31 -2.17 22.44
C ASP A 181 -21.62 -0.92 21.89
N ILE A 182 -22.23 -0.25 20.86
CA ILE A 182 -21.73 1.03 20.35
C ILE A 182 -22.06 2.18 21.30
N PHE A 183 -23.21 2.17 21.96
CA PHE A 183 -23.58 3.21 22.91
C PHE A 183 -22.69 3.15 24.15
N ASP A 184 -22.47 1.95 24.69
CA ASP A 184 -21.60 1.72 25.83
C ASP A 184 -20.16 2.19 25.49
N TRP A 185 -19.64 1.84 24.30
CA TRP A 185 -18.35 2.33 23.81
C TRP A 185 -18.27 3.86 23.73
N LYS A 186 -19.33 4.54 23.23
CA LYS A 186 -19.38 6.00 23.14
C LYS A 186 -19.34 6.66 24.52
N MET A 187 -19.90 6.00 25.54
CA MET A 187 -19.91 6.48 26.92
C MET A 187 -18.58 6.22 27.64
N ASP A 188 -17.94 5.06 27.40
CA ASP A 188 -16.70 4.66 28.05
C ASP A 188 -15.44 5.21 27.35
N GLY A 189 -15.46 5.33 26.03
CA GLY A 189 -14.32 5.80 25.22
C GLY A 189 -13.97 7.27 25.39
N GLY A 190 -14.81 8.04 26.09
CA GLY A 190 -14.55 9.42 26.46
C GLY A 190 -13.70 9.60 27.74
N ARG A 191 -13.33 8.52 28.42
CA ARG A 191 -12.65 8.58 29.72
C ARG A 191 -11.30 7.84 29.75
N THR A 192 -10.42 8.08 28.80
CA THR A 192 -9.01 7.78 29.02
C THR A 192 -8.38 8.96 29.75
N ASN A 193 -7.74 8.68 30.89
CA ASN A 193 -7.11 9.62 31.84
C ASN A 193 -5.90 10.40 31.28
N GLU A 194 -5.97 10.90 30.07
CA GLU A 194 -5.01 11.88 29.55
C GLU A 194 -5.81 13.08 29.07
N GLN A 195 -5.52 14.21 29.71
CA GLN A 195 -6.06 15.54 29.40
C GLN A 195 -5.98 15.82 27.89
N LYS A 196 -7.03 15.56 27.14
CA LYS A 196 -7.21 16.00 25.77
C LYS A 196 -8.54 16.72 25.63
N ASP A 197 -8.46 17.87 24.99
CA ASP A 197 -9.56 18.74 24.60
C ASP A 197 -10.84 17.94 24.25
N GLU A 198 -11.94 18.25 24.92
CA GLU A 198 -13.23 17.56 24.90
C GLU A 198 -13.98 17.62 23.54
N THR A 199 -13.35 18.04 22.45
CA THR A 199 -14.06 18.38 21.20
C THR A 199 -13.81 17.51 19.99
N GLN A 200 -12.86 16.55 19.99
CA GLN A 200 -12.63 15.68 18.83
C GLN A 200 -12.99 14.23 19.10
N ILE A 201 -14.18 13.83 18.65
CA ILE A 201 -14.60 12.42 18.61
C ILE A 201 -13.70 11.71 17.56
N GLU A 202 -12.92 10.70 18.00
CA GLU A 202 -12.11 9.89 17.09
C GLU A 202 -13.02 9.23 16.03
N PRO A 203 -12.78 9.39 14.73
CA PRO A 203 -13.59 8.75 13.71
C PRO A 203 -13.29 7.24 13.65
N TYR A 204 -14.34 6.46 13.41
CA TYR A 204 -14.30 5.00 13.27
C TYR A 204 -14.91 4.56 11.94
N VAL A 205 -14.52 3.40 11.47
CA VAL A 205 -15.26 2.66 10.46
C VAL A 205 -15.93 1.44 11.10
N VAL A 206 -17.20 1.24 10.80
CA VAL A 206 -17.95 0.02 11.11
C VAL A 206 -18.04 -0.80 9.85
N GLN A 207 -17.55 -2.02 9.90
CA GLN A 207 -17.47 -2.91 8.74
C GLN A 207 -18.14 -4.24 9.05
N ARG A 208 -18.84 -4.80 8.06
CA ARG A 208 -19.38 -6.16 8.18
C ARG A 208 -18.22 -7.14 8.37
N TYR A 209 -18.29 -7.93 9.43
CA TYR A 209 -17.28 -8.94 9.70
C TYR A 209 -17.44 -10.14 8.75
N ILE A 210 -16.34 -10.72 8.30
CA ILE A 210 -16.35 -11.95 7.49
C ILE A 210 -16.42 -13.14 8.47
N GLU A 211 -17.62 -13.68 8.66
CA GLU A 211 -17.89 -14.72 9.65
C GLU A 211 -17.47 -16.13 9.20
N ASN A 212 -17.17 -16.28 7.90
CA ASN A 212 -16.82 -17.52 7.25
C ASN A 212 -15.42 -17.47 6.59
N PRO A 213 -14.35 -17.10 7.34
CA PRO A 213 -13.01 -17.11 6.77
C PRO A 213 -12.58 -18.51 6.38
N TYR A 214 -11.72 -18.63 5.36
CA TYR A 214 -11.04 -19.87 5.07
C TYR A 214 -10.11 -20.23 6.23
N LEU A 215 -10.17 -21.47 6.70
CA LEU A 215 -9.40 -21.93 7.84
C LEU A 215 -8.41 -23.01 7.43
N ILE A 216 -7.20 -22.94 7.95
CA ILE A 216 -6.19 -23.99 7.84
C ILE A 216 -5.87 -24.48 9.26
N GLY A 217 -6.09 -25.78 9.52
CA GLY A 217 -5.95 -26.31 10.87
C GLY A 217 -6.91 -25.69 11.90
N GLY A 218 -8.06 -25.17 11.43
CA GLY A 218 -9.03 -24.44 12.28
C GLY A 218 -8.60 -23.01 12.63
N ARG A 219 -7.50 -22.50 12.08
CA ARG A 219 -6.98 -21.17 12.34
C ARG A 219 -7.35 -20.21 11.19
N LYS A 220 -7.72 -18.99 11.55
CA LYS A 220 -7.90 -17.89 10.62
C LYS A 220 -6.54 -17.34 10.18
N PHE A 221 -6.47 -16.87 8.94
CA PHE A 221 -5.29 -16.18 8.43
C PHE A 221 -5.70 -15.05 7.50
N ASP A 222 -4.79 -14.13 7.29
CA ASP A 222 -4.82 -13.15 6.22
C ASP A 222 -3.49 -13.14 5.45
N LEU A 223 -3.48 -12.47 4.29
CA LEU A 223 -2.29 -12.36 3.45
C LEU A 223 -1.73 -10.95 3.56
N ARG A 224 -0.40 -10.83 3.67
CA ARG A 224 0.35 -9.62 3.41
C ARG A 224 1.00 -9.72 2.04
N VAL A 225 0.57 -8.85 1.12
CA VAL A 225 1.07 -8.74 -0.26
C VAL A 225 1.65 -7.35 -0.47
N TYR A 226 2.70 -7.25 -1.27
CA TYR A 226 3.39 -5.98 -1.51
C TYR A 226 3.17 -5.48 -2.93
N ILE A 227 2.75 -4.22 -3.05
CA ILE A 227 2.54 -3.50 -4.31
C ILE A 227 3.41 -2.25 -4.31
N LEU A 228 4.23 -2.11 -5.33
CA LEU A 228 5.02 -0.90 -5.56
C LEU A 228 4.36 -0.05 -6.65
N VAL A 229 4.08 1.21 -6.33
CA VAL A 229 3.56 2.20 -7.28
C VAL A 229 4.64 3.22 -7.54
N THR A 230 5.03 3.39 -8.80
CA THR A 230 6.06 4.35 -9.23
C THR A 230 5.47 5.59 -9.89
N SER A 231 4.19 5.57 -10.26
CA SER A 231 3.44 6.72 -10.77
C SER A 231 1.94 6.47 -10.64
N TYR A 232 1.17 7.52 -10.40
CA TYR A 232 -0.29 7.51 -10.49
C TYR A 232 -0.83 8.17 -11.77
N SER A 233 -0.02 8.97 -12.45
CA SER A 233 -0.41 9.62 -13.71
C SER A 233 0.78 9.66 -14.69
N PRO A 234 0.87 8.71 -15.63
CA PRO A 234 0.05 7.50 -15.79
C PRO A 234 0.26 6.50 -14.65
N LEU A 235 -0.76 5.68 -14.34
CA LEU A 235 -0.64 4.66 -13.30
C LEU A 235 0.32 3.57 -13.72
N LYS A 236 1.36 3.34 -12.90
CA LYS A 236 2.35 2.27 -13.06
C LYS A 236 2.52 1.53 -11.76
N ALA A 237 2.17 0.24 -11.74
CA ALA A 237 2.11 -0.58 -10.55
C ALA A 237 2.76 -1.96 -10.76
N TRP A 238 3.48 -2.41 -9.74
CA TRP A 238 4.25 -3.63 -9.70
C TRP A 238 3.81 -4.49 -8.52
N LEU A 239 3.63 -5.79 -8.73
CA LEU A 239 3.28 -6.77 -7.71
C LEU A 239 4.47 -7.64 -7.37
N TYR A 240 4.82 -7.73 -6.09
CA TYR A 240 5.88 -8.62 -5.63
C TYR A 240 5.38 -10.05 -5.52
N ARG A 241 6.17 -11.03 -6.02
CA ARG A 241 5.75 -12.44 -6.07
C ARG A 241 5.66 -13.09 -4.71
N ASP A 242 6.46 -12.63 -3.76
CA ASP A 242 6.49 -13.14 -2.40
C ASP A 242 5.67 -12.27 -1.45
N GLY A 243 5.26 -12.89 -0.40
CA GLY A 243 4.52 -12.33 0.71
C GLY A 243 4.25 -13.46 1.69
N PHE A 244 3.39 -13.24 2.64
CA PHE A 244 3.10 -14.27 3.64
C PHE A 244 1.65 -14.26 4.11
N ALA A 245 1.18 -15.45 4.50
CA ALA A 245 -0.03 -15.64 5.27
C ALA A 245 0.31 -15.54 6.77
N ARG A 246 -0.47 -14.75 7.52
CA ARG A 246 -0.35 -14.57 8.97
C ARG A 246 -1.48 -15.31 9.65
N PHE A 247 -1.16 -16.27 10.47
CA PHE A 247 -2.15 -17.11 11.17
C PHE A 247 -2.46 -16.56 12.56
N SER A 248 -3.72 -16.74 12.99
CA SER A 248 -4.09 -16.58 14.40
C SER A 248 -3.42 -17.69 15.23
N SER A 249 -3.00 -17.39 16.46
CA SER A 249 -2.48 -18.38 17.42
C SER A 249 -3.57 -19.33 17.86
N MET A 250 -4.78 -18.80 18.07
CA MET A 250 -5.94 -19.54 18.51
C MET A 250 -6.78 -20.08 17.34
N ARG A 251 -7.56 -21.15 17.60
CA ARG A 251 -8.57 -21.63 16.67
C ARG A 251 -9.70 -20.62 16.53
N PHE A 252 -10.16 -20.42 15.30
CA PHE A 252 -11.26 -19.53 15.02
C PHE A 252 -12.59 -20.06 15.57
N THR A 253 -13.32 -19.22 16.28
CA THR A 253 -14.70 -19.49 16.73
C THR A 253 -15.49 -18.19 16.78
N LEU A 254 -16.78 -18.25 16.48
CA LEU A 254 -17.70 -17.10 16.60
C LEU A 254 -18.30 -16.97 17.99
N SER A 255 -18.18 -17.98 18.86
CA SER A 255 -18.63 -17.93 20.25
C SER A 255 -17.79 -17.00 21.12
N SER A 256 -16.52 -16.76 20.73
CA SER A 256 -15.59 -15.89 21.46
C SER A 256 -15.79 -14.39 21.21
N ILE A 257 -16.78 -13.98 20.42
CA ILE A 257 -17.06 -12.55 20.16
C ILE A 257 -17.42 -11.82 21.45
N ASP A 258 -18.25 -12.46 22.29
CA ASP A 258 -18.68 -11.88 23.56
C ASP A 258 -17.55 -11.86 24.61
N ASP A 259 -16.51 -12.67 24.43
CA ASP A 259 -15.34 -12.76 25.33
C ASP A 259 -14.22 -11.78 24.97
N HIS A 260 -14.42 -10.96 23.93
CA HIS A 260 -13.44 -9.96 23.45
C HIS A 260 -12.02 -10.51 23.23
N LEU A 261 -11.89 -11.72 22.67
CA LEU A 261 -10.59 -12.37 22.41
C LEU A 261 -10.01 -11.90 21.07
N PRO A 262 -9.13 -10.89 21.07
CA PRO A 262 -8.57 -10.33 19.83
C PRO A 262 -7.68 -11.31 19.07
N ASP A 263 -7.00 -12.22 19.75
CA ASP A 263 -6.08 -13.23 19.23
C ASP A 263 -6.78 -14.33 18.40
N VAL A 264 -8.09 -14.51 18.59
CA VAL A 264 -8.92 -15.39 17.75
C VAL A 264 -9.30 -14.71 16.41
N HIS A 265 -9.52 -13.40 16.43
CA HIS A 265 -10.16 -12.66 15.33
C HIS A 265 -9.19 -11.79 14.54
N LEU A 266 -8.09 -11.32 15.15
CA LEU A 266 -7.09 -10.45 14.55
C LEU A 266 -5.78 -11.22 14.30
N THR A 267 -5.25 -11.11 13.08
CA THR A 267 -4.03 -11.80 12.64
C THR A 267 -2.78 -10.92 12.73
N ASN A 268 -2.91 -9.71 13.25
CA ASN A 268 -1.80 -8.77 13.43
C ASN A 268 -0.75 -9.34 14.39
N VAL A 269 0.51 -9.36 13.97
CA VAL A 269 1.64 -9.90 14.78
C VAL A 269 1.71 -9.27 16.17
N ALA A 270 1.41 -7.97 16.30
CA ALA A 270 1.41 -7.27 17.59
C ALA A 270 0.36 -7.85 18.55
N VAL A 271 -0.80 -8.27 18.05
CA VAL A 271 -1.84 -8.95 18.85
C VAL A 271 -1.42 -10.36 19.17
N GLN A 272 -0.92 -11.11 18.18
CA GLN A 272 -0.55 -12.51 18.36
C GLN A 272 0.59 -12.71 19.37
N LYS A 273 1.54 -11.77 19.46
CA LYS A 273 2.64 -11.82 20.44
C LYS A 273 2.16 -11.72 21.90
N THR A 274 0.95 -11.25 22.15
CA THR A 274 0.37 -11.19 23.51
C THR A 274 -0.40 -12.45 23.90
N ALA A 275 -0.59 -13.39 22.95
CA ALA A 275 -1.28 -14.65 23.24
C ALA A 275 -0.43 -15.56 24.15
N PRO A 276 -1.05 -16.25 25.14
CA PRO A 276 -0.34 -17.13 26.08
C PRO A 276 0.48 -18.24 25.43
N ASP A 277 -0.01 -18.75 24.29
CA ASP A 277 0.59 -19.86 23.55
C ASP A 277 1.45 -19.40 22.36
N TYR A 278 1.89 -18.15 22.35
CA TYR A 278 2.72 -17.63 21.28
C TYR A 278 4.11 -18.27 21.31
N ASP A 279 4.45 -19.01 20.24
CA ASP A 279 5.74 -19.62 20.03
C ASP A 279 6.42 -18.96 18.82
N PRO A 280 7.49 -18.18 19.02
CA PRO A 280 8.21 -17.53 17.92
C PRO A 280 8.82 -18.52 16.92
N GLU A 281 9.17 -19.75 17.34
CA GLU A 281 9.84 -20.75 16.50
C GLU A 281 8.84 -21.57 15.68
N LYS A 282 7.64 -21.81 16.19
CA LYS A 282 6.59 -22.54 15.46
C LYS A 282 5.92 -21.72 14.35
N GLY A 283 6.28 -20.45 14.21
CA GLY A 283 5.91 -19.56 13.11
C GLY A 283 4.43 -19.46 12.81
N CYS A 284 3.82 -18.31 13.11
CA CYS A 284 2.46 -17.99 12.66
C CYS A 284 2.42 -17.52 11.19
N LYS A 285 3.44 -17.81 10.39
CA LYS A 285 3.55 -17.34 9.02
C LYS A 285 3.86 -18.48 8.06
N TRP A 286 3.19 -18.47 6.91
CA TRP A 286 3.57 -19.26 5.74
C TRP A 286 3.92 -18.31 4.60
N MET A 287 4.90 -18.66 3.78
CA MET A 287 5.12 -17.98 2.52
C MET A 287 3.92 -18.18 1.60
N ILE A 288 3.57 -17.16 0.80
CA ILE A 288 2.44 -17.26 -0.14
C ILE A 288 2.62 -18.45 -1.10
N GLN A 289 3.86 -18.79 -1.47
CA GLN A 289 4.15 -19.96 -2.28
C GLN A 289 3.67 -21.24 -1.63
N GLN A 290 3.94 -21.44 -0.34
CA GLN A 290 3.47 -22.62 0.42
C GLN A 290 1.94 -22.66 0.49
N LEU A 291 1.32 -21.49 0.73
CA LEU A 291 -0.14 -21.38 0.73
C LEU A 291 -0.74 -21.73 -0.64
N ARG A 292 -0.17 -21.21 -1.73
CA ARG A 292 -0.62 -21.50 -3.09
C ARG A 292 -0.53 -22.99 -3.41
N GLN A 293 0.56 -23.65 -3.05
CA GLN A 293 0.74 -25.09 -3.20
C GLN A 293 -0.31 -25.87 -2.41
N TYR A 294 -0.53 -25.50 -1.15
CA TYR A 294 -1.56 -26.12 -0.29
C TYR A 294 -2.96 -25.98 -0.89
N LEU A 295 -3.34 -24.78 -1.31
CA LEU A 295 -4.64 -24.53 -1.92
C LEU A 295 -4.81 -25.28 -3.25
N THR A 296 -3.75 -25.35 -4.07
CA THR A 296 -3.75 -26.09 -5.34
C THR A 296 -3.94 -27.58 -5.11
N ALA A 297 -3.27 -28.16 -4.13
CA ALA A 297 -3.43 -29.57 -3.78
C ALA A 297 -4.85 -29.87 -3.27
N LYS A 298 -5.49 -28.92 -2.59
CA LYS A 298 -6.80 -29.12 -1.98
C LYS A 298 -7.98 -28.80 -2.91
N HIS A 299 -7.87 -27.83 -3.78
CA HIS A 299 -8.97 -27.29 -4.60
C HIS A 299 -8.75 -27.43 -6.11
N GLY A 300 -7.53 -27.83 -6.52
CA GLY A 300 -7.15 -27.87 -7.92
C GLY A 300 -6.64 -26.53 -8.46
N ALA A 301 -5.81 -26.58 -9.50
CA ALA A 301 -5.14 -25.42 -10.06
C ALA A 301 -6.12 -24.37 -10.61
N GLY A 302 -7.22 -24.79 -11.27
CA GLY A 302 -8.18 -23.88 -11.89
C GLY A 302 -8.82 -22.91 -10.90
N LEU A 303 -9.30 -23.39 -9.75
CA LEU A 303 -9.93 -22.52 -8.73
C LEU A 303 -8.90 -21.59 -8.07
N VAL A 304 -7.67 -22.07 -7.89
CA VAL A 304 -6.59 -21.24 -7.32
C VAL A 304 -6.16 -20.14 -8.29
N GLU A 305 -6.08 -20.41 -9.59
CA GLU A 305 -5.81 -19.37 -10.59
C GLU A 305 -6.90 -18.28 -10.60
N VAL A 306 -8.18 -18.65 -10.46
CA VAL A 306 -9.29 -17.69 -10.32
C VAL A 306 -9.12 -16.84 -9.05
N LEU A 307 -8.82 -17.45 -7.91
CA LEU A 307 -8.58 -16.73 -6.65
C LEU A 307 -7.46 -15.69 -6.80
N PHE A 308 -6.33 -16.07 -7.40
CA PHE A 308 -5.20 -15.15 -7.57
C PHE A 308 -5.50 -14.06 -8.62
N ALA A 309 -6.26 -14.37 -9.67
CA ALA A 309 -6.76 -13.37 -10.62
C ALA A 309 -7.73 -12.36 -9.97
N ASP A 310 -8.57 -12.83 -9.05
CA ASP A 310 -9.44 -11.95 -8.28
C ASP A 310 -8.65 -11.06 -7.31
N MET A 311 -7.52 -11.54 -6.75
CA MET A 311 -6.61 -10.67 -5.99
C MET A 311 -5.98 -9.58 -6.87
N ASP A 312 -5.54 -9.92 -8.09
CA ASP A 312 -5.03 -8.92 -9.04
C ASP A 312 -6.07 -7.82 -9.33
N ASN A 313 -7.33 -8.23 -9.51
CA ASN A 313 -8.44 -7.30 -9.69
C ASN A 313 -8.58 -6.35 -8.47
N ILE A 314 -8.41 -6.86 -7.24
CA ILE A 314 -8.44 -6.02 -6.02
C ILE A 314 -7.34 -4.96 -6.08
N PHE A 315 -6.10 -5.36 -6.39
CA PHE A 315 -4.97 -4.44 -6.45
C PHE A 315 -5.19 -3.35 -7.51
N ILE A 316 -5.52 -3.74 -8.72
CA ILE A 316 -5.71 -2.81 -9.85
C ILE A 316 -6.89 -1.87 -9.56
N LYS A 317 -8.07 -2.39 -9.18
CA LYS A 317 -9.26 -1.56 -8.96
C LYS A 317 -9.12 -0.62 -7.76
N SER A 318 -8.44 -1.03 -6.68
CA SER A 318 -8.18 -0.15 -5.55
C SER A 318 -7.23 0.99 -5.92
N LEU A 319 -6.18 0.74 -6.69
CA LEU A 319 -5.27 1.78 -7.19
C LEU A 319 -5.99 2.73 -8.15
N GLN A 320 -6.80 2.21 -9.09
CA GLN A 320 -7.62 3.03 -9.99
C GLN A 320 -8.61 3.91 -9.25
N SER A 321 -9.14 3.46 -8.10
CA SER A 321 -10.10 4.24 -7.30
C SER A 321 -9.52 5.55 -6.77
N VAL A 322 -8.20 5.62 -6.62
CA VAL A 322 -7.46 6.79 -6.13
C VAL A 322 -6.57 7.44 -7.17
N GLN A 323 -6.46 6.88 -8.37
CA GLN A 323 -5.58 7.37 -9.44
C GLN A 323 -5.79 8.86 -9.76
N LYS A 324 -7.04 9.33 -9.75
CA LYS A 324 -7.38 10.73 -10.03
C LYS A 324 -7.32 11.64 -8.81
N VAL A 325 -7.06 11.07 -7.63
CA VAL A 325 -7.09 11.80 -6.35
C VAL A 325 -5.68 11.96 -5.80
N ILE A 326 -4.84 10.94 -5.94
CA ILE A 326 -3.45 11.01 -5.49
C ILE A 326 -2.68 11.94 -6.43
N ILE A 327 -1.95 12.87 -5.83
CA ILE A 327 -1.06 13.81 -6.52
C ILE A 327 0.15 13.00 -7.00
N SER A 328 0.23 12.78 -8.32
CA SER A 328 1.33 12.07 -8.93
C SER A 328 2.53 12.99 -9.08
N ASP A 329 3.55 12.78 -8.26
CA ASP A 329 4.84 13.45 -8.36
C ASP A 329 5.87 12.43 -8.87
N LYS A 330 6.62 12.76 -9.93
CA LYS A 330 7.65 11.88 -10.53
C LYS A 330 8.80 11.53 -9.57
N ARG A 331 8.94 12.29 -8.48
CA ARG A 331 9.93 12.06 -7.43
C ARG A 331 9.45 11.08 -6.37
N CYS A 332 8.17 10.73 -6.38
CA CYS A 332 7.56 9.85 -5.38
C CYS A 332 7.37 8.44 -5.93
N PHE A 333 7.57 7.47 -5.05
CA PHE A 333 7.12 6.09 -5.21
C PHE A 333 6.52 5.62 -3.89
N GLU A 334 5.80 4.51 -3.88
CA GLU A 334 5.26 3.98 -2.63
C GLU A 334 5.15 2.47 -2.64
N LEU A 335 5.69 1.84 -1.60
CA LEU A 335 5.58 0.42 -1.35
C LEU A 335 4.42 0.16 -0.38
N TYR A 336 3.29 -0.32 -0.90
CA TYR A 336 2.11 -0.65 -0.11
C TYR A 336 2.13 -2.09 0.38
N GLY A 337 1.63 -2.29 1.60
CA GLY A 337 1.28 -3.61 2.12
C GLY A 337 -0.23 -3.80 2.10
N TYR A 338 -0.72 -4.72 1.28
CA TYR A 338 -2.13 -5.10 1.17
C TYR A 338 -2.45 -6.25 2.11
N ASP A 339 -3.53 -6.13 2.87
CA ASP A 339 -4.03 -7.17 3.74
C ASP A 339 -5.31 -7.77 3.13
N ILE A 340 -5.23 -9.05 2.75
CA ILE A 340 -6.28 -9.79 2.05
C ILE A 340 -6.74 -10.97 2.90
N LEU A 341 -8.04 -11.09 3.11
CA LEU A 341 -8.67 -12.26 3.71
C LEU A 341 -9.30 -13.13 2.63
N ILE A 342 -9.15 -14.43 2.72
CA ILE A 342 -9.85 -15.40 1.87
C ILE A 342 -11.02 -15.98 2.67
N ASP A 343 -12.22 -16.06 2.09
CA ASP A 343 -13.35 -16.73 2.73
C ASP A 343 -13.45 -18.22 2.33
N GLN A 344 -14.38 -18.95 2.94
CA GLN A 344 -14.57 -20.39 2.70
C GLN A 344 -14.94 -20.73 1.24
N HIS A 345 -15.40 -19.74 0.45
CA HIS A 345 -15.74 -19.89 -0.96
C HIS A 345 -14.57 -19.50 -1.88
N LEU A 346 -13.37 -19.32 -1.34
CA LEU A 346 -12.18 -18.83 -2.03
C LEU A 346 -12.34 -17.41 -2.60
N LYS A 347 -13.26 -16.60 -2.05
CA LYS A 347 -13.37 -15.20 -2.41
C LYS A 347 -12.36 -14.37 -1.62
N PRO A 348 -11.50 -13.57 -2.28
CA PRO A 348 -10.61 -12.64 -1.58
C PRO A 348 -11.35 -11.35 -1.18
N TRP A 349 -11.02 -10.84 0.00
CA TRP A 349 -11.56 -9.61 0.56
C TRP A 349 -10.44 -8.66 0.95
N LEU A 350 -10.52 -7.41 0.51
CA LEU A 350 -9.62 -6.36 0.94
C LEU A 350 -9.96 -5.91 2.36
N LEU A 351 -9.00 -6.05 3.28
CA LEU A 351 -9.16 -5.61 4.67
C LEU A 351 -8.62 -4.21 4.89
N GLU A 352 -7.39 -3.94 4.44
CA GLU A 352 -6.73 -2.64 4.54
C GLU A 352 -5.54 -2.54 3.57
N VAL A 353 -5.06 -1.30 3.37
CA VAL A 353 -3.83 -0.99 2.64
C VAL A 353 -2.94 -0.15 3.55
N ASN A 354 -1.69 -0.55 3.70
CA ASN A 354 -0.71 0.10 4.56
C ASN A 354 0.35 0.83 3.73
N ALA A 355 0.46 2.16 3.88
CA ALA A 355 1.46 2.99 3.19
C ALA A 355 2.88 2.84 3.77
N SER A 356 3.00 2.50 5.04
CA SER A 356 4.26 2.14 5.69
C SER A 356 4.11 0.75 6.31
N PRO A 357 4.11 -0.32 5.49
CA PRO A 357 4.04 -1.67 6.04
C PRO A 357 5.26 -1.92 6.93
N SER A 358 5.05 -2.59 8.07
CA SER A 358 6.17 -2.95 8.95
C SER A 358 7.20 -3.77 8.18
N LEU A 359 8.41 -3.23 8.06
CA LEU A 359 9.56 -3.90 7.45
C LEU A 359 10.51 -4.49 8.51
N ALA A 360 10.15 -4.41 9.81
CA ALA A 360 10.85 -5.13 10.86
C ALA A 360 10.63 -6.65 10.70
N ALA A 361 11.69 -7.42 10.84
CA ALA A 361 11.67 -8.88 10.69
C ALA A 361 11.32 -9.57 12.01
N SER A 362 10.64 -10.71 11.92
CA SER A 362 10.29 -11.56 13.07
C SER A 362 11.01 -12.92 13.06
N SER A 363 11.67 -13.26 11.96
CA SER A 363 12.50 -14.45 11.77
C SER A 363 13.56 -14.16 10.70
N GLN A 364 14.52 -15.06 10.53
CA GLN A 364 15.54 -14.95 9.49
C GLN A 364 14.91 -14.98 8.09
N GLU A 365 13.98 -15.89 7.83
CA GLU A 365 13.25 -15.99 6.56
C GLU A 365 12.46 -14.71 6.23
N ASP A 366 11.80 -14.11 7.24
CA ASP A 366 11.10 -12.82 7.11
C ASP A 366 12.10 -11.67 6.84
N TYR A 367 13.30 -11.71 7.41
CA TYR A 367 14.36 -10.75 7.17
C TYR A 367 14.85 -10.82 5.71
N GLU A 368 15.15 -12.02 5.22
CA GLU A 368 15.60 -12.25 3.85
C GLU A 368 14.55 -11.81 2.82
N LEU A 369 13.28 -12.17 3.04
CA LEU A 369 12.19 -11.72 2.17
C LEU A 369 12.15 -10.19 2.09
N LYS A 370 12.26 -9.50 3.23
CA LYS A 370 12.19 -8.04 3.28
C LYS A 370 13.41 -7.36 2.66
N CYS A 371 14.60 -7.93 2.86
CA CYS A 371 15.79 -7.44 2.18
C CYS A 371 15.66 -7.58 0.66
N HIS A 372 15.23 -8.74 0.16
CA HIS A 372 15.00 -8.96 -1.26
C HIS A 372 13.92 -8.02 -1.84
N LEU A 373 12.81 -7.84 -1.11
CA LEU A 373 11.76 -6.90 -1.49
C LEU A 373 12.29 -5.47 -1.63
N LEU A 374 13.11 -5.03 -0.68
CA LEU A 374 13.68 -3.68 -0.66
C LEU A 374 14.73 -3.50 -1.75
N GLU A 375 15.63 -4.45 -1.94
CA GLU A 375 16.61 -4.44 -3.04
C GLU A 375 15.90 -4.33 -4.40
N ASP A 376 14.87 -5.15 -4.63
CA ASP A 376 14.11 -5.14 -5.88
C ASP A 376 13.29 -3.84 -6.03
N THR A 377 12.81 -3.25 -4.92
CA THR A 377 12.20 -1.91 -4.94
C THR A 377 13.19 -0.86 -5.46
N LEU A 378 14.43 -0.87 -4.96
CA LEU A 378 15.47 0.05 -5.42
C LEU A 378 15.86 -0.20 -6.89
N HIS A 379 15.82 -1.44 -7.37
CA HIS A 379 16.02 -1.76 -8.78
C HIS A 379 14.90 -1.20 -9.67
N VAL A 380 13.63 -1.26 -9.22
CA VAL A 380 12.49 -0.70 -9.98
C VAL A 380 12.50 0.84 -9.95
N VAL A 381 12.87 1.46 -8.82
CA VAL A 381 13.01 2.93 -8.68
C VAL A 381 14.16 3.45 -9.54
N ASP A 382 15.18 2.64 -9.74
CA ASP A 382 16.27 2.82 -10.72
C ASP A 382 16.99 4.17 -10.64
N MET A 383 17.50 4.51 -9.48
CA MET A 383 18.33 5.72 -9.30
C MET A 383 19.60 5.71 -10.18
N GLU A 384 20.07 4.53 -10.56
CA GLU A 384 21.26 4.33 -11.39
C GLU A 384 20.99 4.41 -12.90
N GLY A 385 19.72 4.48 -13.32
CA GLY A 385 19.32 4.59 -14.72
C GLY A 385 19.69 3.37 -15.57
N ARG A 386 19.55 2.17 -15.02
CA ARG A 386 19.93 0.90 -15.69
C ARG A 386 18.81 0.27 -16.50
N LEU A 387 17.54 0.62 -16.18
CA LEU A 387 16.38 0.06 -16.86
C LEU A 387 16.08 0.79 -18.16
N THR A 388 15.58 0.05 -19.13
CA THR A 388 15.15 0.60 -20.43
C THR A 388 13.75 1.20 -20.39
N GLY A 389 12.99 0.94 -19.31
CA GLY A 389 11.57 1.32 -19.14
C GLY A 389 10.57 0.37 -19.79
N LYS A 390 11.05 -0.71 -20.45
CA LYS A 390 10.21 -1.72 -21.12
C LYS A 390 10.05 -3.02 -20.33
N GLU A 391 10.74 -3.13 -19.23
CA GLU A 391 10.76 -4.33 -18.40
C GLU A 391 9.35 -4.61 -17.83
N LYS A 392 8.92 -5.86 -17.96
CA LYS A 392 7.71 -6.38 -17.33
C LYS A 392 7.99 -7.12 -16.02
N ARG A 393 9.26 -7.42 -15.76
CA ARG A 393 9.76 -8.11 -14.56
C ARG A 393 11.08 -7.49 -14.14
N VAL A 394 11.22 -7.19 -12.86
CA VAL A 394 12.45 -6.69 -12.25
C VAL A 394 12.64 -7.39 -10.90
N GLY A 395 13.61 -8.26 -10.81
CA GLY A 395 13.78 -9.11 -9.63
C GLY A 395 12.50 -9.92 -9.33
N GLY A 396 11.97 -9.78 -8.12
CA GLY A 396 10.71 -10.40 -7.71
C GLY A 396 9.45 -9.61 -8.08
N PHE A 397 9.56 -8.44 -8.72
CA PHE A 397 8.41 -7.65 -9.16
C PHE A 397 7.93 -8.00 -10.56
N ASP A 398 6.61 -8.11 -10.71
CA ASP A 398 5.90 -8.20 -11.98
C ASP A 398 5.10 -6.91 -12.22
N LEU A 399 5.27 -6.29 -13.40
CA LEU A 399 4.50 -5.11 -13.81
C LEU A 399 3.08 -5.53 -14.12
N ILE A 400 2.12 -5.11 -13.28
CA ILE A 400 0.70 -5.49 -13.40
C ILE A 400 -0.15 -4.43 -14.12
N TRP A 401 0.29 -3.17 -14.11
CA TRP A 401 -0.39 -2.05 -14.76
C TRP A 401 0.62 -1.00 -15.25
N ASN A 402 0.45 -0.51 -16.48
CA ASN A 402 1.28 0.54 -17.07
C ASN A 402 0.43 1.36 -18.04
N ASP A 403 -0.31 2.34 -17.49
CA ASP A 403 -1.33 3.13 -18.20
C ASP A 403 -2.36 2.27 -18.95
N GLY A 404 -2.49 1.04 -18.56
CA GLY A 404 -3.32 0.00 -19.13
C GLY A 404 -2.90 -1.37 -18.64
N PRO A 405 -3.69 -2.40 -19.00
CA PRO A 405 -3.43 -3.76 -18.57
C PRO A 405 -2.15 -4.32 -19.18
N VAL A 406 -1.34 -4.99 -18.35
CA VAL A 406 -0.13 -5.71 -18.76
C VAL A 406 -0.41 -7.20 -18.74
N SER A 407 -0.34 -7.86 -19.90
CA SER A 407 -0.56 -9.30 -20.03
C SER A 407 0.74 -10.09 -19.82
N ARG A 408 0.61 -11.32 -19.32
CA ARG A 408 1.66 -12.34 -19.40
C ARG A 408 2.05 -12.55 -20.86
N GLY A 409 3.34 -12.60 -21.16
CA GLY A 409 3.83 -12.99 -22.48
C GLY A 409 3.58 -14.48 -22.74
N GLY A 410 2.71 -14.80 -23.67
CA GLY A 410 2.39 -16.17 -24.07
C GLY A 410 0.91 -16.32 -24.36
N ASN A 411 0.57 -16.69 -25.58
CA ASN A 411 -0.75 -16.98 -26.16
C ASN A 411 -1.95 -16.16 -25.70
N LEU A 412 -2.43 -15.31 -26.59
CA LEU A 412 -3.67 -14.51 -26.50
C LEU A 412 -4.97 -15.34 -26.31
N GLY A 413 -4.88 -16.62 -26.00
CA GLY A 413 -5.99 -17.58 -26.01
C GLY A 413 -6.69 -17.86 -24.68
N ALA A 414 -6.21 -17.39 -23.56
CA ALA A 414 -6.79 -17.73 -22.26
C ALA A 414 -7.58 -16.58 -21.65
N LEU A 415 -8.65 -16.14 -22.33
CA LEU A 415 -9.77 -15.45 -21.70
C LEU A 415 -10.62 -16.49 -20.96
N VAL A 416 -10.25 -16.82 -19.73
CA VAL A 416 -11.13 -17.57 -18.83
C VAL A 416 -12.19 -16.57 -18.34
N ASN A 417 -13.41 -16.70 -18.79
CA ASN A 417 -14.62 -15.96 -18.37
C ASN A 417 -14.55 -14.43 -18.51
N GLY A 418 -13.92 -13.90 -19.57
CA GLY A 418 -13.87 -12.46 -19.81
C GLY A 418 -13.00 -11.68 -18.80
N ASN A 419 -12.28 -12.36 -17.93
CA ASN A 419 -11.36 -11.75 -16.98
C ASN A 419 -10.00 -11.51 -17.63
N PHE A 420 -9.54 -10.27 -17.58
CA PHE A 420 -8.19 -9.90 -17.93
C PHE A 420 -7.21 -10.59 -16.96
N MET A 421 -6.27 -11.37 -17.52
CA MET A 421 -5.18 -11.96 -16.72
C MET A 421 -4.00 -10.98 -16.68
N ALA A 422 -3.76 -10.40 -15.51
CA ALA A 422 -2.62 -9.54 -15.28
C ALA A 422 -1.29 -10.32 -15.40
N ASN A 423 -0.22 -9.59 -15.68
CA ASN A 423 1.14 -10.12 -15.64
C ASN A 423 1.57 -10.34 -14.19
N THR A 424 1.05 -11.37 -13.54
CA THR A 424 1.37 -11.70 -12.14
C THR A 424 1.83 -13.12 -11.99
N HIS A 425 2.73 -13.33 -11.05
CA HIS A 425 3.20 -14.64 -10.60
C HIS A 425 3.16 -14.74 -9.07
N LEU A 426 2.21 -14.06 -8.42
CA LEU A 426 2.04 -14.07 -6.97
C LEU A 426 1.97 -15.52 -6.44
N GLY A 427 2.84 -15.85 -5.51
CA GLY A 427 2.94 -17.19 -4.93
C GLY A 427 3.51 -18.26 -5.88
N CYS A 428 4.06 -17.89 -7.03
CA CYS A 428 4.88 -18.76 -7.87
C CYS A 428 6.34 -18.70 -7.43
N PHE A 429 7.16 -19.63 -7.96
CA PHE A 429 8.59 -19.60 -7.71
C PHE A 429 9.19 -18.23 -8.07
N ASN A 430 9.94 -17.66 -7.13
CA ASN A 430 10.58 -16.36 -7.34
C ASN A 430 12.01 -16.55 -7.85
N ASP A 431 12.17 -16.45 -9.17
CA ASP A 431 13.45 -16.54 -9.89
C ASP A 431 14.22 -15.21 -9.91
N ARG A 432 14.06 -14.37 -8.85
CA ARG A 432 14.62 -13.01 -8.80
C ARG A 432 16.11 -12.91 -9.16
N LYS A 433 16.92 -13.85 -8.68
CA LYS A 433 18.35 -13.86 -8.94
C LYS A 433 18.63 -13.96 -10.44
N LYS A 434 18.01 -14.92 -11.12
CA LYS A 434 18.13 -15.11 -12.57
C LYS A 434 17.63 -13.88 -13.33
N GLN A 435 16.51 -13.28 -12.91
CA GLN A 435 15.98 -12.07 -13.51
C GLN A 435 16.95 -10.88 -13.40
N LEU A 436 17.60 -10.70 -12.26
CA LEU A 436 18.57 -9.64 -12.05
C LEU A 436 19.85 -9.88 -12.85
N GLU A 437 20.31 -11.14 -12.94
CA GLU A 437 21.46 -11.53 -13.79
C GLU A 437 21.18 -11.27 -15.28
N GLU A 438 19.97 -11.56 -15.77
CA GLU A 438 19.55 -11.28 -17.15
C GLU A 438 19.49 -9.76 -17.43
N LEU A 439 19.02 -8.95 -16.49
CA LEU A 439 18.89 -7.50 -16.66
C LEU A 439 20.22 -6.74 -16.53
N PHE A 440 21.06 -7.13 -15.57
CA PHE A 440 22.21 -6.33 -15.16
C PHE A 440 23.57 -7.03 -15.37
N GLY A 441 23.56 -8.26 -15.89
CA GLY A 441 24.75 -9.12 -15.96
C GLY A 441 25.15 -9.65 -14.57
N ASN A 442 26.34 -10.24 -14.47
CA ASN A 442 26.85 -10.72 -13.19
C ASN A 442 27.10 -9.54 -12.25
N LEU A 443 26.11 -9.24 -11.42
CA LEU A 443 26.28 -8.32 -10.31
C LEU A 443 27.29 -8.95 -9.33
N PRO A 444 28.21 -8.17 -8.73
CA PRO A 444 29.06 -8.69 -7.67
C PRO A 444 28.18 -9.25 -6.57
N VAL A 445 28.37 -10.54 -6.27
CA VAL A 445 27.63 -11.25 -5.24
C VAL A 445 27.82 -10.50 -3.94
N GLN A 446 26.75 -9.91 -3.40
CA GLN A 446 26.76 -9.41 -2.04
C GLN A 446 26.94 -10.62 -1.11
N GLN A 447 28.05 -10.65 -0.39
CA GLN A 447 28.19 -11.58 0.71
C GLN A 447 27.12 -11.20 1.75
N THR A 448 26.13 -12.07 1.91
CA THR A 448 25.18 -12.01 3.04
C THR A 448 25.98 -12.03 4.33
N VAL A 449 25.85 -10.95 5.09
CA VAL A 449 26.40 -10.84 6.47
C VAL A 449 25.49 -11.62 7.42
#